data_637519ca834bb362867883cb0bbe6b86
#
_entry.id   637519ca834bb362867883cb0bbe6b86
#
_cell.length_a   1.000
_cell.length_b   1.000
_cell.length_c   1.000
_cell.angle_alpha   90.00
_cell.angle_beta   90.00
_cell.angle_gamma   90.00
#
_symmetry.space_group_name_H-M   'P 1'
#
loop_
_entity.id
_entity.type
_entity.pdbx_description
1 polymer ?
#
loop_
_entity_poly.entity_id
_entity_poly.type
_entity_poly.pdbx_seq_one_letter_code
_entity_poly.pdbx_strand_id
1 'polypeptide(L)'
;MRFSTMALFRRGFAAKKRYFSSLPFLYSSFHNLSQQKSPFSPKPRIDFSCIHEVDDAVFLFRQMLTMRPKPTHVDFNRLLTAVVKMKQYSVALNLFDEMHQLGTPVSDFFKRGYEPNVTTFTTLIKGLFLDDKVIEAEKLFKKLLALRLCEPNEVTILTVINGLCKAGHTLTAYDLLGLFEKTTWKPHVNSYNTVFDSLCKDRMVDEALQLLAKMVDNGISPDIVTYNSMLQGLCNFGRWKDAKDLITGMVDHKVSLNVITFGILVDAFCKEGMVKEAEDVVEIMMQRNAPLNTVTCNALIDGYSLVGQIDKARKLLDSMPGRGLKPCIISYSSLINGYCKKGKVEEAWRLFLEVPQKGLDYNVVTFTTMLHGLFSAGRFAEGLKLFKDMQAQQVIPNLVTYNTLLNGLCMNKQFADAFSLLHVMEDQGVNPNIITYNVLIHGLCKAGKLETARNLFNGLLSKGLQPNVQTYNHY
;
A
#
# COMPACT_ATOMS: atom_id res chain seq x y z
N MET A 1 16.30 23.47 -1.56
CA MET A 1 17.19 22.33 -1.22
C MET A 1 17.28 21.24 -2.29
N ARG A 2 16.85 21.51 -3.56
CA ARG A 2 16.86 20.54 -4.68
C ARG A 2 18.20 20.39 -5.43
N PHE A 3 19.18 21.25 -5.21
CA PHE A 3 20.43 21.31 -6.01
C PHE A 3 21.64 20.59 -5.42
N SER A 4 21.63 20.21 -4.16
CA SER A 4 22.80 19.60 -3.49
C SER A 4 22.97 18.09 -3.78
N THR A 5 21.89 17.40 -4.14
CA THR A 5 21.90 15.95 -4.36
C THR A 5 22.47 15.56 -5.74
N MET A 6 22.33 16.43 -6.75
CA MET A 6 22.85 16.18 -8.09
C MET A 6 24.39 16.17 -8.20
N ALA A 7 25.07 16.93 -7.34
CA ALA A 7 26.53 17.04 -7.40
C ALA A 7 27.26 15.78 -6.88
N LEU A 8 26.67 15.08 -5.93
CA LEU A 8 27.25 13.86 -5.36
C LEU A 8 27.15 12.66 -6.30
N PHE A 9 26.06 12.58 -7.10
CA PHE A 9 25.87 11.50 -8.07
C PHE A 9 26.77 11.61 -9.30
N ARG A 10 27.10 12.83 -9.77
CA ARG A 10 27.95 13.04 -10.96
C ARG A 10 29.41 12.69 -10.74
N ARG A 11 29.95 12.75 -9.53
CA ARG A 11 31.36 12.47 -9.24
C ARG A 11 31.68 10.98 -9.00
N GLY A 12 30.68 10.13 -8.84
CA GLY A 12 30.85 8.71 -8.46
C GLY A 12 31.11 7.74 -9.61
N PHE A 13 30.66 8.05 -10.82
CA PHE A 13 30.60 7.07 -11.92
C PHE A 13 31.51 7.33 -13.11
N ALA A 14 32.26 8.44 -13.13
CA ALA A 14 33.07 8.83 -14.30
C ALA A 14 34.50 8.24 -14.37
N ALA A 15 34.93 7.40 -13.42
CA ALA A 15 36.36 7.03 -13.31
C ALA A 15 36.64 5.52 -13.31
N LYS A 16 36.00 4.75 -14.23
CA LYS A 16 36.50 3.39 -14.54
C LYS A 16 36.30 3.03 -16.02
N LYS A 17 37.00 3.72 -16.91
CA LYS A 17 37.38 3.21 -18.23
C LYS A 17 38.88 3.39 -18.37
N ARG A 18 39.64 2.40 -17.97
CA ARG A 18 40.99 2.06 -18.46
C ARG A 18 41.62 1.02 -17.55
N TYR A 19 42.07 -0.04 -18.16
CA TYR A 19 42.86 -1.19 -17.71
C TYR A 19 42.10 -2.52 -17.70
N PHE A 20 42.00 -3.09 -18.90
CA PHE A 20 42.14 -4.53 -19.10
C PHE A 20 42.50 -4.73 -20.58
N SER A 21 43.82 -4.77 -20.87
CA SER A 21 44.35 -5.45 -22.02
C SER A 21 45.72 -6.01 -21.64
N SER A 22 45.89 -7.25 -21.98
CA SER A 22 47.15 -8.03 -22.02
C SER A 22 47.61 -8.68 -20.72
N LEU A 23 47.45 -9.99 -20.65
CA LEU A 23 48.54 -10.96 -20.73
C LEU A 23 48.00 -12.41 -20.64
N PRO A 24 48.50 -13.31 -21.51
CA PRO A 24 48.11 -14.70 -21.54
C PRO A 24 49.12 -15.63 -20.86
N PHE A 25 48.73 -16.86 -20.56
CA PHE A 25 49.50 -18.07 -20.31
C PHE A 25 50.37 -18.15 -19.06
N LEU A 26 49.98 -19.04 -18.16
CA LEU A 26 50.84 -20.12 -17.67
C LEU A 26 49.96 -21.19 -17.00
N TYR A 27 49.65 -22.20 -17.81
CA TYR A 27 49.26 -23.53 -17.34
C TYR A 27 50.52 -24.33 -17.08
N SER A 28 50.52 -25.09 -16.02
CA SER A 28 51.21 -26.33 -15.74
C SER A 28 52.13 -26.32 -14.53
N SER A 29 52.01 -27.41 -13.82
CA SER A 29 52.93 -27.99 -12.85
C SER A 29 52.84 -27.48 -11.42
N PHE A 30 52.01 -28.18 -10.62
CA PHE A 30 52.50 -28.75 -9.37
C PHE A 30 51.51 -29.82 -8.88
N HIS A 31 51.75 -31.04 -9.30
CA HIS A 31 51.26 -32.24 -8.62
C HIS A 31 52.31 -32.60 -7.54
N ASN A 32 51.83 -33.01 -6.38
CA ASN A 32 52.54 -33.61 -5.27
C ASN A 32 53.31 -32.68 -4.32
N LEU A 33 52.66 -32.34 -3.22
CA LEU A 33 53.29 -32.48 -1.89
C LEU A 33 52.23 -32.81 -0.81
N SER A 34 52.41 -34.01 -0.34
CA SER A 34 51.83 -34.70 0.83
C SER A 34 51.19 -33.86 1.91
N GLN A 35 50.02 -34.30 2.30
CA GLN A 35 49.53 -34.55 3.67
C GLN A 35 50.32 -33.83 4.76
N GLN A 36 49.80 -32.67 5.17
CA GLN A 36 49.83 -32.25 6.58
C GLN A 36 48.42 -31.73 6.90
N LYS A 37 47.64 -32.54 7.62
CA LYS A 37 46.41 -32.15 8.29
C LYS A 37 46.78 -31.10 9.34
N SER A 38 46.54 -29.82 9.05
CA SER A 38 46.41 -28.82 10.09
C SER A 38 45.11 -29.08 10.85
N PRO A 39 45.08 -28.99 12.18
CA PRO A 39 43.86 -29.18 12.94
C PRO A 39 42.94 -27.96 12.65
N PHE A 40 41.96 -28.12 11.77
CA PHE A 40 40.83 -27.20 11.67
C PHE A 40 40.09 -27.28 13.02
N SER A 41 40.32 -26.33 13.90
CA SER A 41 39.38 -26.09 14.99
C SER A 41 38.00 -25.82 14.39
N PRO A 42 36.93 -26.53 14.82
CA PRO A 42 35.60 -26.28 14.28
C PRO A 42 35.24 -24.83 14.55
N LYS A 43 34.80 -24.11 13.46
CA LYS A 43 34.26 -22.76 13.61
C LYS A 43 33.14 -22.81 14.66
N PRO A 44 33.14 -21.94 15.68
CA PRO A 44 32.08 -21.94 16.67
C PRO A 44 30.75 -21.75 15.92
N ARG A 45 29.84 -22.71 16.07
CA ARG A 45 28.46 -22.55 15.54
C ARG A 45 27.78 -21.59 16.48
N ILE A 46 27.48 -20.37 15.92
CA ILE A 46 26.65 -19.39 16.58
C ILE A 46 25.20 -19.89 16.49
N ASP A 47 24.59 -20.08 17.65
CA ASP A 47 23.19 -20.50 17.72
C ASP A 47 22.29 -19.26 17.72
N PHE A 48 21.57 -19.04 16.63
CA PHE A 48 20.60 -17.95 16.50
C PHE A 48 19.19 -18.36 16.95
N SER A 49 18.97 -19.61 17.35
CA SER A 49 17.68 -20.10 17.84
C SER A 49 17.35 -19.61 19.25
N CYS A 50 18.37 -19.14 19.98
CA CYS A 50 18.21 -18.57 21.30
C CYS A 50 17.70 -17.14 21.34
N ILE A 51 17.53 -16.49 20.17
CA ILE A 51 17.07 -15.10 20.09
C ILE A 51 15.55 -15.09 20.11
N HIS A 52 14.98 -14.85 21.27
CA HIS A 52 13.53 -14.70 21.47
C HIS A 52 13.14 -13.26 21.77
N GLU A 53 14.02 -12.51 22.44
CA GLU A 53 13.85 -11.13 22.82
C GLU A 53 15.00 -10.25 22.32
N VAL A 54 14.82 -8.93 22.40
CA VAL A 54 15.81 -7.95 21.93
C VAL A 54 17.10 -8.02 22.75
N ASP A 55 16.97 -8.26 24.05
CA ASP A 55 18.10 -8.35 24.98
C ASP A 55 18.99 -9.56 24.65
N ASP A 56 18.41 -10.68 24.21
CA ASP A 56 19.16 -11.84 23.73
C ASP A 56 20.02 -11.49 22.52
N ALA A 57 19.46 -10.72 21.59
CA ALA A 57 20.15 -10.29 20.39
C ALA A 57 21.33 -9.34 20.72
N VAL A 58 21.11 -8.38 21.63
CA VAL A 58 22.16 -7.47 22.10
C VAL A 58 23.26 -8.22 22.84
N PHE A 59 22.89 -9.19 23.70
CA PHE A 59 23.81 -10.02 24.39
C PHE A 59 24.67 -10.89 23.46
N LEU A 60 24.01 -11.55 22.48
CA LEU A 60 24.69 -12.34 21.45
C LEU A 60 25.63 -11.47 20.61
N PHE A 61 25.22 -10.24 20.26
CA PHE A 61 26.07 -9.29 19.56
C PHE A 61 27.36 -9.01 20.30
N ARG A 62 27.29 -8.71 21.61
CA ARG A 62 28.46 -8.47 22.46
C ARG A 62 29.36 -9.70 22.57
N GLN A 63 28.76 -10.90 22.67
CA GLN A 63 29.53 -12.16 22.63
C GLN A 63 30.25 -12.34 21.29
N MET A 64 29.54 -12.06 20.15
CA MET A 64 30.12 -12.16 18.82
C MET A 64 31.34 -11.25 18.64
N LEU A 65 31.35 -10.07 19.24
CA LEU A 65 32.50 -9.16 19.20
C LEU A 65 33.75 -9.71 19.89
N THR A 66 33.58 -10.59 20.88
CA THR A 66 34.67 -11.18 21.67
C THR A 66 35.10 -12.57 21.21
N MET A 67 34.34 -13.23 20.35
CA MET A 67 34.61 -14.59 19.86
C MET A 67 35.91 -14.72 19.09
N ARG A 68 36.58 -15.85 19.26
CA ARG A 68 37.74 -16.27 18.45
C ARG A 68 37.56 -17.74 18.02
N PRO A 69 37.59 -18.11 16.74
CA PRO A 69 37.75 -17.21 15.57
C PRO A 69 36.56 -16.23 15.41
N LYS A 70 36.83 -15.08 14.80
CA LYS A 70 35.83 -14.02 14.66
C LYS A 70 34.65 -14.47 13.81
N PRO A 71 33.40 -14.09 14.19
CA PRO A 71 32.20 -14.30 13.37
C PRO A 71 32.34 -13.65 11.97
N THR A 72 31.61 -14.20 11.01
CA THR A 72 31.59 -13.68 9.64
C THR A 72 30.54 -12.57 9.48
N HIS A 73 30.64 -11.78 8.39
CA HIS A 73 29.60 -10.83 8.01
C HIS A 73 28.20 -11.50 7.86
N VAL A 74 28.16 -12.78 7.47
CA VAL A 74 26.91 -13.55 7.36
C VAL A 74 26.26 -13.74 8.74
N ASP A 75 27.06 -13.94 9.78
CA ASP A 75 26.57 -14.14 11.14
C ASP A 75 25.97 -12.82 11.69
N PHE A 76 26.66 -11.69 11.48
CA PHE A 76 26.12 -10.36 11.83
C PHE A 76 24.85 -10.02 11.05
N ASN A 77 24.79 -10.34 9.75
CA ASN A 77 23.59 -10.13 8.94
C ASN A 77 22.40 -10.96 9.43
N ARG A 78 22.65 -12.20 9.87
CA ARG A 78 21.60 -13.05 10.49
C ARG A 78 21.06 -12.43 11.76
N LEU A 79 21.94 -11.90 12.62
CA LEU A 79 21.56 -11.22 13.85
C LEU A 79 20.71 -9.98 13.56
N LEU A 80 21.21 -9.08 12.70
CA LEU A 80 20.47 -7.87 12.31
C LEU A 80 19.12 -8.21 11.66
N THR A 81 19.08 -9.25 10.84
CA THR A 81 17.81 -9.72 10.23
C THR A 81 16.84 -10.25 11.29
N ALA A 82 17.31 -10.92 12.34
CA ALA A 82 16.47 -11.37 13.43
C ALA A 82 15.88 -10.18 14.21
N VAL A 83 16.69 -9.17 14.54
CA VAL A 83 16.24 -7.94 15.23
C VAL A 83 15.22 -7.16 14.38
N VAL A 84 15.46 -7.04 13.07
CA VAL A 84 14.52 -6.40 12.12
C VAL A 84 13.19 -7.16 12.06
N LYS A 85 13.20 -8.51 12.08
CA LYS A 85 11.98 -9.33 12.14
C LYS A 85 11.16 -9.12 13.42
N MET A 86 11.84 -8.82 14.54
CA MET A 86 11.19 -8.44 15.81
C MET A 86 10.63 -7.01 15.79
N LYS A 87 10.72 -6.29 14.67
CA LYS A 87 10.31 -4.89 14.51
C LYS A 87 11.06 -3.90 15.44
N GLN A 88 12.26 -4.27 15.90
CA GLN A 88 13.12 -3.44 16.76
C GLN A 88 14.18 -2.70 15.94
N TYR A 89 13.72 -1.83 15.06
CA TYR A 89 14.55 -1.18 14.03
C TYR A 89 15.59 -0.22 14.60
N SER A 90 15.25 0.51 15.69
CA SER A 90 16.18 1.39 16.39
C SER A 90 17.35 0.62 17.00
N VAL A 91 17.09 -0.58 17.56
CA VAL A 91 18.14 -1.44 18.10
C VAL A 91 19.03 -1.96 16.98
N ALA A 92 18.43 -2.38 15.85
CA ALA A 92 19.21 -2.86 14.70
C ALA A 92 20.15 -1.76 14.15
N LEU A 93 19.70 -0.51 14.12
CA LEU A 93 20.54 0.65 13.75
C LEU A 93 21.65 0.91 14.75
N ASN A 94 21.34 0.89 16.05
CA ASN A 94 22.34 1.10 17.10
C ASN A 94 23.42 0.01 17.04
N LEU A 95 23.04 -1.25 16.87
CA LEU A 95 23.98 -2.36 16.69
C LEU A 95 24.83 -2.19 15.43
N PHE A 96 24.22 -1.73 14.33
CA PHE A 96 24.93 -1.42 13.10
C PHE A 96 25.90 -0.24 13.26
N ASP A 97 25.49 0.85 13.92
CA ASP A 97 26.34 2.00 14.19
C ASP A 97 27.46 1.64 15.19
N GLU A 98 27.19 0.80 16.19
CA GLU A 98 28.21 0.27 17.10
C GLU A 98 29.23 -0.59 16.33
N MET A 99 28.78 -1.46 15.42
CA MET A 99 29.70 -2.16 14.50
C MET A 99 30.57 -1.20 13.70
N HIS A 100 30.04 -0.05 13.32
CA HIS A 100 30.74 0.96 12.53
C HIS A 100 31.67 1.85 13.38
N GLN A 101 31.31 2.13 14.65
CA GLN A 101 32.07 3.00 15.57
C GLN A 101 33.22 2.30 16.28
N LEU A 102 33.14 0.97 16.46
CA LEU A 102 34.23 0.19 17.04
C LEU A 102 35.50 0.12 16.16
N GLY A 103 35.45 0.75 14.98
CA GLY A 103 36.55 0.97 14.05
C GLY A 103 36.92 2.44 13.92
N THR A 104 37.76 2.98 14.77
CA THR A 104 38.50 4.23 14.51
C THR A 104 39.68 3.95 13.59
N PRO A 105 40.00 4.74 12.61
CA PRO A 105 39.30 5.28 11.47
C PRO A 105 38.93 4.19 10.43
N VAL A 106 38.12 4.54 9.41
CA VAL A 106 37.52 3.65 8.39
C VAL A 106 38.45 2.55 7.83
N SER A 107 39.78 2.73 7.86
CA SER A 107 40.80 1.78 7.42
C SER A 107 40.99 0.56 8.33
N ASP A 108 40.71 0.66 9.65
CA ASP A 108 40.99 -0.42 10.60
C ASP A 108 39.83 -1.42 10.77
N PHE A 109 38.59 -0.96 10.55
CA PHE A 109 37.42 -1.83 10.53
C PHE A 109 37.46 -2.78 9.32
N PHE A 110 37.85 -2.27 8.15
CA PHE A 110 38.09 -3.06 6.94
C PHE A 110 39.22 -4.08 7.12
N LYS A 111 40.27 -3.73 7.87
CA LYS A 111 41.35 -4.67 8.22
C LYS A 111 40.94 -5.77 9.18
N ARG A 112 39.85 -5.59 9.94
CA ARG A 112 39.33 -6.58 10.90
C ARG A 112 38.33 -7.57 10.30
N GLY A 113 37.92 -7.41 9.00
CA GLY A 113 37.07 -8.39 8.29
C GLY A 113 35.57 -8.31 8.60
N TYR A 114 35.06 -7.21 9.18
CA TYR A 114 33.65 -6.98 9.44
C TYR A 114 33.05 -6.00 8.43
N GLU A 115 33.03 -6.36 7.15
CA GLU A 115 32.45 -5.49 6.12
C GLU A 115 30.93 -5.69 6.05
N PRO A 116 30.11 -4.65 6.36
CA PRO A 116 28.72 -4.69 6.02
C PRO A 116 28.56 -4.85 4.52
N ASN A 117 27.78 -5.83 4.09
CA ASN A 117 27.51 -6.04 2.67
C ASN A 117 26.21 -5.38 2.24
N VAL A 118 25.92 -5.43 0.94
CA VAL A 118 24.69 -4.87 0.37
C VAL A 118 23.42 -5.41 1.03
N THR A 119 23.43 -6.67 1.48
CA THR A 119 22.30 -7.31 2.14
C THR A 119 22.02 -6.68 3.51
N THR A 120 23.08 -6.33 4.29
CA THR A 120 22.96 -5.61 5.56
C THR A 120 22.25 -4.29 5.39
N PHE A 121 22.73 -3.47 4.44
CA PHE A 121 22.11 -2.18 4.15
C PHE A 121 20.67 -2.31 3.66
N THR A 122 20.41 -3.26 2.75
CA THR A 122 19.05 -3.50 2.23
C THR A 122 18.08 -3.90 3.34
N THR A 123 18.52 -4.75 4.28
CA THR A 123 17.68 -5.19 5.41
C THR A 123 17.36 -4.04 6.36
N LEU A 124 18.36 -3.20 6.69
CA LEU A 124 18.16 -2.04 7.56
C LEU A 124 17.28 -0.98 6.90
N ILE A 125 17.53 -0.65 5.63
CA ILE A 125 16.72 0.30 4.86
C ILE A 125 15.26 -0.18 4.80
N LYS A 126 15.03 -1.49 4.52
CA LYS A 126 13.70 -2.07 4.52
C LYS A 126 13.03 -1.96 5.90
N GLY A 127 13.78 -2.22 6.96
CA GLY A 127 13.30 -2.09 8.34
C GLY A 127 12.86 -0.67 8.66
N LEU A 128 13.66 0.32 8.30
CA LEU A 128 13.35 1.74 8.51
C LEU A 128 12.09 2.19 7.79
N PHE A 129 11.89 1.76 6.53
CA PHE A 129 10.64 2.03 5.81
C PHE A 129 9.43 1.36 6.44
N LEU A 130 9.59 0.18 7.04
CA LEU A 130 8.51 -0.51 7.76
C LEU A 130 8.14 0.17 9.09
N ASP A 131 9.07 0.96 9.66
CA ASP A 131 8.89 1.74 10.89
C ASP A 131 8.51 3.21 10.61
N ASP A 132 8.17 3.52 9.36
CA ASP A 132 7.83 4.87 8.88
C ASP A 132 8.95 5.93 9.08
N LYS A 133 10.19 5.47 9.26
CA LYS A 133 11.39 6.31 9.41
C LYS A 133 12.03 6.61 8.05
N VAL A 134 11.29 7.29 7.19
CA VAL A 134 11.69 7.55 5.79
C VAL A 134 12.99 8.34 5.69
N ILE A 135 13.15 9.39 6.53
CA ILE A 135 14.33 10.26 6.51
C ILE A 135 15.60 9.50 6.87
N GLU A 136 15.53 8.60 7.85
CA GLU A 136 16.65 7.74 8.27
C GLU A 136 17.00 6.72 7.19
N ALA A 137 15.99 6.13 6.53
CA ALA A 137 16.19 5.21 5.41
C ALA A 137 16.91 5.90 4.25
N GLU A 138 16.49 7.12 3.88
CA GLU A 138 17.17 7.92 2.87
C GLU A 138 18.61 8.28 3.27
N LYS A 139 18.83 8.68 4.51
CA LYS A 139 20.18 9.00 5.03
C LYS A 139 21.10 7.77 4.94
N LEU A 140 20.59 6.60 5.35
CA LEU A 140 21.37 5.36 5.29
C LEU A 140 21.68 4.96 3.84
N PHE A 141 20.74 5.10 2.92
CA PHE A 141 20.95 4.86 1.50
C PHE A 141 21.98 5.84 0.89
N LYS A 142 21.89 7.14 1.22
CA LYS A 142 22.86 8.16 0.83
C LYS A 142 24.27 7.85 1.39
N LYS A 143 24.36 7.36 2.63
CA LYS A 143 25.61 6.91 3.26
C LYS A 143 26.22 5.73 2.50
N LEU A 144 25.40 4.74 2.11
CA LEU A 144 25.83 3.62 1.28
C LEU A 144 26.50 4.08 -0.02
N LEU A 145 25.87 5.02 -0.73
CA LEU A 145 26.35 5.57 -2.01
C LEU A 145 27.61 6.44 -1.83
N ALA A 146 27.65 7.30 -0.81
CA ALA A 146 28.74 8.26 -0.58
C ALA A 146 30.03 7.58 -0.15
N LEU A 147 29.93 6.59 0.74
CA LEU A 147 31.10 5.89 1.29
C LEU A 147 31.60 4.76 0.38
N ARG A 148 30.88 4.43 -0.70
CA ARG A 148 31.20 3.31 -1.61
C ARG A 148 31.49 1.99 -0.88
N LEU A 149 30.80 1.77 0.24
CA LEU A 149 31.01 0.59 1.07
C LEU A 149 30.68 -0.71 0.32
N CYS A 150 29.63 -0.67 -0.49
CA CYS A 150 29.26 -1.71 -1.44
C CYS A 150 28.43 -1.08 -2.57
N GLU A 151 28.41 -1.73 -3.73
CA GLU A 151 27.54 -1.30 -4.83
C GLU A 151 26.10 -1.75 -4.53
N PRO A 152 25.10 -0.83 -4.56
CA PRO A 152 23.71 -1.21 -4.47
C PRO A 152 23.34 -2.19 -5.58
N ASN A 153 22.69 -3.27 -5.25
CA ASN A 153 22.13 -4.18 -6.24
C ASN A 153 20.68 -3.82 -6.55
N GLU A 154 20.09 -4.53 -7.50
CA GLU A 154 18.69 -4.34 -7.92
C GLU A 154 17.72 -4.42 -6.75
N VAL A 155 17.91 -5.38 -5.81
CA VAL A 155 17.06 -5.56 -4.64
C VAL A 155 17.13 -4.35 -3.71
N THR A 156 18.31 -3.76 -3.53
CA THR A 156 18.49 -2.54 -2.71
C THR A 156 17.71 -1.37 -3.31
N ILE A 157 17.89 -1.14 -4.61
CA ILE A 157 17.26 -0.04 -5.32
C ILE A 157 15.73 -0.19 -5.33
N LEU A 158 15.25 -1.39 -5.66
CA LEU A 158 13.80 -1.70 -5.62
C LEU A 158 13.23 -1.54 -4.21
N THR A 159 13.98 -1.91 -3.16
CA THR A 159 13.57 -1.71 -1.76
C THR A 159 13.40 -0.24 -1.43
N VAL A 160 14.34 0.63 -1.87
CA VAL A 160 14.27 2.07 -1.65
C VAL A 160 13.11 2.69 -2.44
N ILE A 161 12.98 2.37 -3.73
CA ILE A 161 11.88 2.86 -4.57
C ILE A 161 10.52 2.47 -3.95
N ASN A 162 10.35 1.20 -3.59
CA ASN A 162 9.11 0.71 -2.99
C ASN A 162 8.82 1.35 -1.63
N GLY A 163 9.86 1.56 -0.80
CA GLY A 163 9.73 2.26 0.47
C GLY A 163 9.28 3.70 0.31
N LEU A 164 9.91 4.46 -0.59
CA LEU A 164 9.55 5.83 -0.93
C LEU A 164 8.12 5.95 -1.46
N CYS A 165 7.74 5.06 -2.40
CA CYS A 165 6.38 5.04 -2.95
C CYS A 165 5.32 4.77 -1.87
N LYS A 166 5.55 3.81 -0.97
CA LYS A 166 4.63 3.51 0.13
C LYS A 166 4.51 4.63 1.15
N ALA A 167 5.57 5.41 1.33
CA ALA A 167 5.60 6.58 2.21
C ALA A 167 5.04 7.85 1.55
N GLY A 168 4.54 7.79 0.31
CA GLY A 168 4.01 8.95 -0.41
C GLY A 168 5.08 9.88 -0.99
N HIS A 169 6.35 9.45 -1.02
CA HIS A 169 7.47 10.22 -1.60
C HIS A 169 7.67 9.88 -3.09
N THR A 170 6.59 9.86 -3.85
CA THR A 170 6.54 9.34 -5.23
C THR A 170 7.47 10.07 -6.19
N LEU A 171 7.55 11.41 -6.12
CA LEU A 171 8.47 12.18 -6.97
C LEU A 171 9.93 11.86 -6.68
N THR A 172 10.28 11.62 -5.41
CA THR A 172 11.65 11.21 -5.04
C THR A 172 11.98 9.84 -5.62
N ALA A 173 11.02 8.90 -5.61
CA ALA A 173 11.18 7.59 -6.21
C ALA A 173 11.31 7.68 -7.75
N TYR A 174 10.52 8.53 -8.40
CA TYR A 174 10.59 8.80 -9.83
C TYR A 174 11.95 9.38 -10.23
N ASP A 175 12.43 10.41 -9.50
CA ASP A 175 13.73 11.03 -9.74
C ASP A 175 14.88 10.02 -9.53
N LEU A 176 14.77 9.17 -8.51
CA LEU A 176 15.74 8.12 -8.22
C LEU A 176 15.82 7.09 -9.35
N LEU A 177 14.66 6.64 -9.86
CA LEU A 177 14.59 5.74 -11.01
C LEU A 177 15.31 6.35 -12.22
N GLY A 178 15.02 7.62 -12.56
CA GLY A 178 15.65 8.34 -13.67
C GLY A 178 17.14 8.61 -13.48
N LEU A 179 17.65 8.65 -12.24
CA LEU A 179 19.09 8.74 -11.98
C LEU A 179 19.79 7.41 -12.26
N PHE A 180 19.16 6.29 -11.89
CA PHE A 180 19.73 4.97 -12.14
C PHE A 180 19.68 4.55 -13.60
N GLU A 181 18.72 5.02 -14.39
CA GLU A 181 18.67 4.83 -15.84
C GLU A 181 19.95 5.34 -16.56
N LYS A 182 20.58 6.38 -16.00
CA LYS A 182 21.81 6.99 -16.53
C LYS A 182 23.08 6.27 -16.11
N THR A 183 22.97 5.23 -15.30
CA THR A 183 24.11 4.43 -14.83
C THR A 183 24.26 3.15 -15.66
N THR A 184 25.19 2.29 -15.28
CA THR A 184 25.36 0.96 -15.87
C THR A 184 24.24 -0.02 -15.45
N TRP A 185 23.47 0.33 -14.41
CA TRP A 185 22.35 -0.45 -13.95
C TRP A 185 21.11 -0.11 -14.81
N LYS A 186 20.48 -1.16 -15.36
CA LYS A 186 19.21 -1.01 -16.07
C LYS A 186 18.06 -1.37 -15.14
N PRO A 187 17.14 -0.42 -14.85
CA PRO A 187 15.96 -0.72 -14.05
C PRO A 187 15.16 -1.88 -14.65
N HIS A 188 14.71 -2.78 -13.80
CA HIS A 188 13.82 -3.87 -14.20
C HIS A 188 12.36 -3.38 -14.30
N VAL A 189 11.51 -4.07 -15.06
CA VAL A 189 10.08 -3.75 -15.22
C VAL A 189 9.38 -3.53 -13.86
N ASN A 190 9.72 -4.33 -12.85
CA ASN A 190 9.14 -4.21 -11.50
C ASN A 190 9.40 -2.84 -10.84
N SER A 191 10.56 -2.22 -11.10
CA SER A 191 10.88 -0.90 -10.55
C SER A 191 9.99 0.18 -11.18
N TYR A 192 9.76 0.09 -12.48
CA TYR A 192 8.82 0.96 -13.20
C TYR A 192 7.40 0.75 -12.70
N ASN A 193 6.93 -0.51 -12.59
CA ASN A 193 5.57 -0.84 -12.15
C ASN A 193 5.28 -0.28 -10.74
N THR A 194 6.25 -0.32 -9.83
CA THR A 194 6.11 0.26 -8.49
C THR A 194 5.91 1.78 -8.55
N VAL A 195 6.67 2.48 -9.41
CA VAL A 195 6.55 3.94 -9.56
C VAL A 195 5.25 4.30 -10.29
N PHE A 196 4.83 3.54 -11.30
CA PHE A 196 3.54 3.72 -11.98
C PHE A 196 2.37 3.65 -11.01
N ASP A 197 2.31 2.60 -10.18
CA ASP A 197 1.24 2.43 -9.20
C ASP A 197 1.18 3.62 -8.23
N SER A 198 2.34 4.12 -7.80
CA SER A 198 2.41 5.29 -6.91
C SER A 198 2.00 6.59 -7.61
N LEU A 199 2.51 6.85 -8.82
CA LEU A 199 2.13 8.04 -9.59
C LEU A 199 0.62 8.09 -9.86
N CYS A 200 0.03 6.95 -10.23
CA CYS A 200 -1.41 6.85 -10.46
C CYS A 200 -2.21 7.10 -9.17
N LYS A 201 -1.76 6.60 -8.00
CA LYS A 201 -2.41 6.86 -6.71
C LYS A 201 -2.33 8.34 -6.31
N ASP A 202 -1.21 8.99 -6.57
CA ASP A 202 -0.97 10.40 -6.25
C ASP A 202 -1.52 11.38 -7.30
N ARG A 203 -2.33 10.90 -8.25
CA ARG A 203 -2.96 11.68 -9.32
C ARG A 203 -1.99 12.31 -10.33
N MET A 204 -0.78 11.76 -10.44
CA MET A 204 0.29 12.25 -11.31
C MET A 204 0.31 11.43 -12.61
N VAL A 205 -0.81 11.47 -13.34
CA VAL A 205 -1.02 10.61 -14.52
C VAL A 205 -0.16 11.04 -15.70
N ASP A 206 0.12 12.33 -15.84
CA ASP A 206 0.97 12.84 -16.93
C ASP A 206 2.43 12.43 -16.75
N GLU A 207 2.94 12.42 -15.52
CA GLU A 207 4.26 11.90 -15.18
C GLU A 207 4.34 10.39 -15.42
N ALA A 208 3.25 9.67 -15.15
CA ALA A 208 3.17 8.23 -15.44
C ALA A 208 3.23 7.98 -16.96
N LEU A 209 2.52 8.73 -17.80
CA LEU A 209 2.60 8.62 -19.26
C LEU A 209 4.01 8.96 -19.79
N GLN A 210 4.66 9.98 -19.25
CA GLN A 210 6.05 10.31 -19.58
C GLN A 210 7.01 9.19 -19.18
N LEU A 211 6.78 8.56 -18.03
CA LEU A 211 7.59 7.43 -17.58
C LEU A 211 7.43 6.21 -18.50
N LEU A 212 6.20 5.95 -18.99
CA LEU A 212 5.94 4.88 -19.95
C LEU A 212 6.71 5.09 -21.26
N ALA A 213 6.70 6.32 -21.80
CA ALA A 213 7.48 6.65 -22.96
C ALA A 213 8.99 6.42 -22.74
N LYS A 214 9.53 6.90 -21.61
CA LYS A 214 10.94 6.68 -21.24
C LYS A 214 11.30 5.20 -21.09
N MET A 215 10.39 4.39 -20.51
CA MET A 215 10.60 2.94 -20.37
C MET A 215 10.78 2.28 -21.74
N VAL A 216 9.94 2.64 -22.71
CA VAL A 216 10.01 2.13 -24.10
C VAL A 216 11.28 2.63 -24.78
N ASP A 217 11.62 3.93 -24.65
CA ASP A 217 12.82 4.54 -25.23
C ASP A 217 14.12 3.89 -24.69
N ASN A 218 14.11 3.43 -23.43
CA ASN A 218 15.19 2.68 -22.81
C ASN A 218 15.25 1.20 -23.26
N GLY A 219 14.38 0.77 -24.18
CA GLY A 219 14.31 -0.59 -24.69
C GLY A 219 13.73 -1.60 -23.68
N ILE A 220 13.01 -1.14 -22.67
CA ILE A 220 12.35 -2.00 -21.68
C ILE A 220 10.89 -2.14 -22.12
N SER A 221 10.49 -3.35 -22.47
CA SER A 221 9.12 -3.63 -22.92
C SER A 221 8.14 -3.61 -21.74
N PRO A 222 7.08 -2.77 -21.78
CA PRO A 222 6.02 -2.81 -20.80
C PRO A 222 5.34 -4.18 -20.78
N ASP A 223 5.03 -4.68 -19.60
CA ASP A 223 4.30 -5.91 -19.40
C ASP A 223 2.81 -5.65 -19.10
N ILE A 224 2.03 -6.73 -18.95
CA ILE A 224 0.60 -6.64 -18.64
C ILE A 224 0.33 -5.91 -17.31
N VAL A 225 1.27 -5.98 -16.35
CA VAL A 225 1.15 -5.28 -15.06
C VAL A 225 1.32 -3.78 -15.26
N THR A 226 2.33 -3.37 -16.05
CA THR A 226 2.55 -1.97 -16.46
C THR A 226 1.28 -1.37 -17.05
N TYR A 227 0.73 -2.05 -18.07
CA TYR A 227 -0.47 -1.57 -18.76
C TYR A 227 -1.70 -1.52 -17.84
N ASN A 228 -1.91 -2.53 -16.99
CA ASN A 228 -3.04 -2.55 -16.06
C ASN A 228 -2.94 -1.44 -15.00
N SER A 229 -1.76 -1.16 -14.46
CA SER A 229 -1.55 -0.06 -13.50
C SER A 229 -1.85 1.30 -14.14
N MET A 230 -1.36 1.52 -15.36
CA MET A 230 -1.63 2.73 -16.14
C MET A 230 -3.13 2.86 -16.47
N LEU A 231 -3.75 1.78 -16.95
CA LEU A 231 -5.17 1.77 -17.30
C LEU A 231 -6.05 2.08 -16.09
N GLN A 232 -5.73 1.49 -14.93
CA GLN A 232 -6.43 1.78 -13.68
C GLN A 232 -6.31 3.27 -13.30
N GLY A 233 -5.10 3.84 -13.41
CA GLY A 233 -4.88 5.26 -13.17
C GLY A 233 -5.70 6.15 -14.11
N LEU A 234 -5.61 5.92 -15.43
CA LEU A 234 -6.33 6.68 -16.43
C LEU A 234 -7.85 6.61 -16.24
N CYS A 235 -8.38 5.41 -15.98
CA CYS A 235 -9.79 5.20 -15.73
C CYS A 235 -10.27 5.91 -14.44
N ASN A 236 -9.50 5.86 -13.36
CA ASN A 236 -9.86 6.51 -12.10
C ASN A 236 -9.98 8.04 -12.21
N PHE A 237 -9.33 8.63 -13.23
CA PHE A 237 -9.35 10.09 -13.48
C PHE A 237 -10.17 10.47 -14.73
N GLY A 238 -10.96 9.55 -15.28
CA GLY A 238 -11.82 9.81 -16.44
C GLY A 238 -11.05 10.13 -17.72
N ARG A 239 -9.76 9.76 -17.81
CA ARG A 239 -8.90 9.99 -18.99
C ARG A 239 -9.19 8.95 -20.09
N TRP A 240 -10.43 8.85 -20.55
CA TRP A 240 -10.92 7.80 -21.45
C TRP A 240 -10.20 7.75 -22.79
N LYS A 241 -9.80 8.93 -23.33
CA LYS A 241 -9.03 8.99 -24.57
C LYS A 241 -7.70 8.30 -24.43
N ASP A 242 -6.94 8.65 -23.38
CA ASP A 242 -5.62 8.07 -23.13
C ASP A 242 -5.72 6.57 -22.77
N ALA A 243 -6.77 6.17 -22.06
CA ALA A 243 -7.06 4.77 -21.79
C ALA A 243 -7.29 3.96 -23.07
N LYS A 244 -8.04 4.53 -24.05
CA LYS A 244 -8.25 3.91 -25.37
C LYS A 244 -6.95 3.79 -26.15
N ASP A 245 -6.13 4.86 -26.17
CA ASP A 245 -4.84 4.87 -26.84
C ASP A 245 -3.89 3.85 -26.22
N LEU A 246 -3.93 3.73 -24.89
CA LEU A 246 -3.15 2.71 -24.15
C LEU A 246 -3.55 1.27 -24.53
N ILE A 247 -4.86 0.99 -24.63
CA ILE A 247 -5.37 -0.34 -25.04
C ILE A 247 -4.94 -0.65 -26.48
N THR A 248 -4.97 0.35 -27.37
CA THR A 248 -4.49 0.20 -28.73
C THR A 248 -3.00 -0.15 -28.74
N GLY A 249 -2.19 0.57 -27.96
CA GLY A 249 -0.78 0.29 -27.79
C GLY A 249 -0.50 -1.12 -27.23
N MET A 250 -1.33 -1.63 -26.30
CA MET A 250 -1.22 -3.02 -25.83
C MET A 250 -1.35 -4.03 -26.97
N VAL A 251 -2.34 -3.81 -27.85
CA VAL A 251 -2.58 -4.68 -29.00
C VAL A 251 -1.41 -4.62 -29.99
N ASP A 252 -0.89 -3.44 -30.27
CA ASP A 252 0.24 -3.21 -31.17
C ASP A 252 1.52 -3.89 -30.66
N HIS A 253 1.74 -3.84 -29.34
CA HIS A 253 2.86 -4.54 -28.68
C HIS A 253 2.59 -6.04 -28.40
N LYS A 254 1.48 -6.59 -28.94
CA LYS A 254 1.07 -8.00 -28.77
C LYS A 254 0.89 -8.41 -27.30
N VAL A 255 0.55 -7.49 -26.42
CA VAL A 255 0.20 -7.75 -25.02
C VAL A 255 -1.28 -8.10 -24.96
N SER A 256 -1.61 -9.36 -24.67
CA SER A 256 -2.98 -9.82 -24.62
C SER A 256 -3.74 -9.28 -23.41
N LEU A 257 -4.94 -8.75 -23.63
CA LEU A 257 -5.86 -8.36 -22.55
C LEU A 257 -6.22 -9.60 -21.71
N ASN A 258 -6.12 -9.47 -20.41
CA ASN A 258 -6.45 -10.54 -19.46
C ASN A 258 -7.71 -10.20 -18.63
N VAL A 259 -8.14 -11.13 -17.79
CA VAL A 259 -9.31 -10.95 -16.90
C VAL A 259 -9.19 -9.71 -16.03
N ILE A 260 -7.97 -9.34 -15.60
CA ILE A 260 -7.72 -8.14 -14.78
C ILE A 260 -7.96 -6.88 -15.62
N THR A 261 -7.44 -6.82 -16.85
CA THR A 261 -7.64 -5.68 -17.77
C THR A 261 -9.13 -5.43 -18.01
N PHE A 262 -9.89 -6.48 -18.33
CA PHE A 262 -11.34 -6.37 -18.49
C PHE A 262 -12.03 -5.95 -17.19
N GLY A 263 -11.62 -6.48 -16.04
CA GLY A 263 -12.14 -6.11 -14.72
C GLY A 263 -11.95 -4.62 -14.41
N ILE A 264 -10.80 -4.04 -14.75
CA ILE A 264 -10.51 -2.62 -14.60
C ILE A 264 -11.49 -1.77 -15.43
N LEU A 265 -11.73 -2.15 -16.69
CA LEU A 265 -12.64 -1.43 -17.57
C LEU A 265 -14.08 -1.51 -17.09
N VAL A 266 -14.54 -2.71 -16.70
CA VAL A 266 -15.90 -2.90 -16.17
C VAL A 266 -16.11 -2.09 -14.90
N ASP A 267 -15.16 -2.12 -13.94
CA ASP A 267 -15.22 -1.36 -12.70
C ASP A 267 -15.28 0.16 -12.98
N ALA A 268 -14.44 0.62 -13.90
CA ALA A 268 -14.37 2.03 -14.26
C ALA A 268 -15.66 2.52 -14.92
N PHE A 269 -16.20 1.80 -15.91
CA PHE A 269 -17.47 2.16 -16.54
C PHE A 269 -18.63 2.10 -15.55
N CYS A 270 -18.66 1.12 -14.65
CA CYS A 270 -19.67 1.02 -13.61
C CYS A 270 -19.64 2.21 -12.63
N LYS A 271 -18.46 2.68 -12.23
CA LYS A 271 -18.29 3.85 -11.34
C LYS A 271 -18.78 5.15 -11.99
N GLU A 272 -18.61 5.30 -13.29
CA GLU A 272 -19.11 6.45 -14.06
C GLU A 272 -20.61 6.31 -14.43
N GLY A 273 -21.26 5.22 -14.05
CA GLY A 273 -22.66 4.96 -14.40
C GLY A 273 -22.87 4.52 -15.85
N MET A 274 -21.80 4.26 -16.59
CA MET A 274 -21.79 3.81 -18.00
C MET A 274 -21.98 2.29 -18.06
N VAL A 275 -23.12 1.81 -17.57
CA VAL A 275 -23.34 0.38 -17.35
C VAL A 275 -23.51 -0.39 -18.65
N LYS A 276 -23.99 0.25 -19.72
CA LYS A 276 -24.09 -0.40 -21.04
C LYS A 276 -22.72 -0.74 -21.60
N GLU A 277 -21.80 0.21 -21.53
CA GLU A 277 -20.42 0.05 -21.95
C GLU A 277 -19.71 -1.04 -21.10
N ALA A 278 -20.05 -1.13 -19.81
CA ALA A 278 -19.57 -2.22 -18.97
C ALA A 278 -20.13 -3.60 -19.42
N GLU A 279 -21.42 -3.67 -19.81
CA GLU A 279 -22.03 -4.88 -20.37
C GLU A 279 -21.35 -5.28 -21.69
N ASP A 280 -21.07 -4.34 -22.59
CA ASP A 280 -20.36 -4.57 -23.86
C ASP A 280 -18.94 -5.12 -23.61
N VAL A 281 -18.22 -4.58 -22.64
CA VAL A 281 -16.89 -5.08 -22.26
C VAL A 281 -16.97 -6.52 -21.73
N VAL A 282 -17.99 -6.85 -20.96
CA VAL A 282 -18.22 -8.21 -20.47
C VAL A 282 -18.53 -9.18 -21.63
N GLU A 283 -19.28 -8.75 -22.60
CA GLU A 283 -19.56 -9.55 -23.80
C GLU A 283 -18.26 -9.84 -24.58
N ILE A 284 -17.43 -8.82 -24.81
CA ILE A 284 -16.11 -8.99 -25.45
C ILE A 284 -15.21 -9.92 -24.62
N MET A 285 -15.22 -9.78 -23.30
CA MET A 285 -14.47 -10.63 -22.38
C MET A 285 -14.87 -12.11 -22.56
N MET A 286 -16.15 -12.40 -22.62
CA MET A 286 -16.67 -13.77 -22.82
C MET A 286 -16.33 -14.32 -24.21
N GLN A 287 -16.45 -13.51 -25.27
CA GLN A 287 -16.07 -13.89 -26.63
C GLN A 287 -14.58 -14.24 -26.77
N ARG A 288 -13.74 -13.66 -25.92
CA ARG A 288 -12.28 -13.94 -25.86
C ARG A 288 -11.91 -15.08 -24.90
N ASN A 289 -12.87 -15.87 -24.44
CA ASN A 289 -12.68 -16.96 -23.47
C ASN A 289 -12.03 -16.51 -22.15
N ALA A 290 -12.21 -15.23 -21.76
CA ALA A 290 -11.84 -14.73 -20.46
C ALA A 290 -13.06 -14.84 -19.53
N PRO A 291 -13.10 -15.81 -18.57
CA PRO A 291 -14.29 -16.07 -17.78
C PRO A 291 -14.57 -14.92 -16.81
N LEU A 292 -15.85 -14.63 -16.56
CA LEU A 292 -16.25 -13.77 -15.47
C LEU A 292 -15.69 -14.31 -14.15
N ASN A 293 -15.31 -13.40 -13.29
CA ASN A 293 -14.90 -13.70 -11.92
C ASN A 293 -15.76 -12.93 -10.91
N THR A 294 -15.61 -13.25 -9.63
CA THR A 294 -16.37 -12.58 -8.55
C THR A 294 -16.12 -11.07 -8.51
N VAL A 295 -14.91 -10.60 -8.83
CA VAL A 295 -14.57 -9.17 -8.84
C VAL A 295 -15.35 -8.42 -9.92
N THR A 296 -15.37 -8.94 -11.15
CA THR A 296 -16.13 -8.33 -12.26
C THR A 296 -17.64 -8.36 -11.99
N CYS A 297 -18.16 -9.46 -11.40
CA CYS A 297 -19.57 -9.52 -11.00
C CYS A 297 -19.89 -8.47 -9.91
N ASN A 298 -19.02 -8.28 -8.92
CA ASN A 298 -19.21 -7.27 -7.88
C ASN A 298 -19.22 -5.85 -8.45
N ALA A 299 -18.33 -5.54 -9.40
CA ALA A 299 -18.30 -4.26 -10.10
C ALA A 299 -19.62 -4.00 -10.87
N LEU A 300 -20.14 -5.03 -11.55
CA LEU A 300 -21.44 -4.92 -12.23
C LEU A 300 -22.61 -4.74 -11.27
N ILE A 301 -22.63 -5.50 -10.13
CA ILE A 301 -23.67 -5.36 -9.09
C ILE A 301 -23.66 -3.94 -8.53
N ASP A 302 -22.46 -3.38 -8.28
CA ASP A 302 -22.33 -2.01 -7.81
C ASP A 302 -22.77 -0.99 -8.87
N GLY A 303 -22.35 -1.16 -10.12
CA GLY A 303 -22.77 -0.32 -11.25
C GLY A 303 -24.28 -0.33 -11.46
N TYR A 304 -24.91 -1.51 -11.51
CA TYR A 304 -26.37 -1.63 -11.58
C TYR A 304 -27.05 -0.94 -10.38
N SER A 305 -26.51 -1.10 -9.20
CA SER A 305 -27.01 -0.47 -7.97
C SER A 305 -26.90 1.06 -8.05
N LEU A 306 -25.82 1.58 -8.60
CA LEU A 306 -25.58 3.00 -8.76
C LEU A 306 -26.60 3.66 -9.72
N VAL A 307 -26.85 3.04 -10.86
CA VAL A 307 -27.85 3.56 -11.84
C VAL A 307 -29.28 3.14 -11.52
N GLY A 308 -29.48 2.41 -10.43
CA GLY A 308 -30.78 2.00 -9.91
C GLY A 308 -31.44 0.83 -10.65
N GLN A 309 -30.68 0.05 -11.42
CA GLN A 309 -31.14 -1.18 -12.06
C GLN A 309 -31.04 -2.38 -11.10
N ILE A 310 -31.66 -2.25 -9.91
CA ILE A 310 -31.50 -3.21 -8.80
C ILE A 310 -31.93 -4.63 -9.17
N ASP A 311 -32.95 -4.76 -10.03
CA ASP A 311 -33.43 -6.08 -10.46
C ASP A 311 -32.38 -6.83 -11.29
N LYS A 312 -31.60 -6.11 -12.11
CA LYS A 312 -30.45 -6.70 -12.83
C LYS A 312 -29.34 -7.11 -11.85
N ALA A 313 -29.05 -6.26 -10.87
CA ALA A 313 -28.06 -6.56 -9.83
C ALA A 313 -28.46 -7.82 -9.02
N ARG A 314 -29.72 -7.95 -8.63
CA ARG A 314 -30.23 -9.14 -7.95
C ARG A 314 -30.12 -10.39 -8.81
N LYS A 315 -30.58 -10.34 -10.07
CA LYS A 315 -30.47 -11.46 -11.02
C LYS A 315 -29.01 -11.91 -11.22
N LEU A 316 -28.07 -10.95 -11.29
CA LEU A 316 -26.66 -11.28 -11.42
C LEU A 316 -26.15 -12.00 -10.17
N LEU A 317 -26.44 -11.50 -8.96
CA LEU A 317 -26.09 -12.14 -7.70
C LEU A 317 -26.60 -13.58 -7.63
N ASP A 318 -27.89 -13.79 -7.97
CA ASP A 318 -28.53 -15.11 -7.96
C ASP A 318 -27.97 -16.07 -9.01
N SER A 319 -27.45 -15.55 -10.12
CA SER A 319 -26.85 -16.35 -11.21
C SER A 319 -25.40 -16.79 -10.94
N MET A 320 -24.69 -16.14 -9.99
CA MET A 320 -23.27 -16.43 -9.71
C MET A 320 -23.01 -17.90 -9.34
N PRO A 321 -23.80 -18.54 -8.44
CA PRO A 321 -23.56 -19.95 -8.09
C PRO A 321 -23.70 -20.90 -9.28
N GLY A 322 -24.68 -20.65 -10.16
CA GLY A 322 -24.88 -21.43 -11.39
C GLY A 322 -23.72 -21.35 -12.38
N ARG A 323 -22.87 -20.33 -12.25
CA ARG A 323 -21.64 -20.13 -13.03
C ARG A 323 -20.38 -20.62 -12.27
N GLY A 324 -20.55 -21.31 -11.14
CA GLY A 324 -19.43 -21.74 -10.30
C GLY A 324 -18.76 -20.62 -9.50
N LEU A 325 -19.35 -19.42 -9.46
CA LEU A 325 -18.83 -18.27 -8.70
C LEU A 325 -19.51 -18.21 -7.33
N LYS A 326 -18.74 -17.96 -6.28
CA LYS A 326 -19.29 -17.79 -4.93
C LYS A 326 -19.49 -16.30 -4.66
N PRO A 327 -20.74 -15.82 -4.45
CA PRO A 327 -20.98 -14.50 -3.92
C PRO A 327 -20.22 -14.30 -2.59
N CYS A 328 -19.66 -13.14 -2.37
CA CYS A 328 -18.96 -12.79 -1.14
C CYS A 328 -19.68 -11.64 -0.41
N ILE A 329 -19.20 -11.29 0.76
CA ILE A 329 -19.81 -10.20 1.56
C ILE A 329 -19.86 -8.87 0.80
N ILE A 330 -18.91 -8.62 -0.13
CA ILE A 330 -18.92 -7.42 -0.97
C ILE A 330 -20.14 -7.44 -1.92
N SER A 331 -20.44 -8.59 -2.56
CA SER A 331 -21.58 -8.75 -3.46
C SER A 331 -22.91 -8.38 -2.76
N TYR A 332 -23.08 -8.88 -1.51
CA TYR A 332 -24.25 -8.58 -0.70
C TYR A 332 -24.27 -7.12 -0.26
N SER A 333 -23.18 -6.56 0.23
CA SER A 333 -23.09 -5.17 0.69
C SER A 333 -23.41 -4.16 -0.41
N SER A 334 -22.90 -4.38 -1.64
CA SER A 334 -23.19 -3.54 -2.80
C SER A 334 -24.69 -3.56 -3.16
N LEU A 335 -25.33 -4.73 -3.12
CA LEU A 335 -26.77 -4.83 -3.41
C LEU A 335 -27.64 -4.26 -2.28
N ILE A 336 -27.27 -4.48 -1.00
CA ILE A 336 -27.92 -3.86 0.16
C ILE A 336 -27.88 -2.34 0.02
N ASN A 337 -26.69 -1.78 -0.33
CA ASN A 337 -26.54 -0.34 -0.59
C ASN A 337 -27.47 0.15 -1.70
N GLY A 338 -27.57 -0.61 -2.79
CA GLY A 338 -28.48 -0.31 -3.89
C GLY A 338 -29.94 -0.25 -3.45
N TYR A 339 -30.42 -1.23 -2.70
CA TYR A 339 -31.78 -1.24 -2.14
C TYR A 339 -32.01 -0.06 -1.19
N CYS A 340 -31.07 0.21 -0.28
CA CYS A 340 -31.14 1.35 0.65
C CYS A 340 -31.24 2.70 -0.09
N LYS A 341 -30.41 2.93 -1.12
CA LYS A 341 -30.46 4.15 -1.92
C LYS A 341 -31.79 4.35 -2.68
N LYS A 342 -32.45 3.26 -3.03
CA LYS A 342 -33.78 3.29 -3.64
C LYS A 342 -34.95 3.37 -2.64
N GLY A 343 -34.65 3.46 -1.35
CA GLY A 343 -35.66 3.45 -0.29
C GLY A 343 -36.34 2.11 -0.06
N LYS A 344 -35.86 1.03 -0.70
CA LYS A 344 -36.40 -0.33 -0.53
C LYS A 344 -35.76 -1.02 0.66
N VAL A 345 -35.98 -0.47 1.85
CA VAL A 345 -35.29 -0.89 3.10
C VAL A 345 -35.69 -2.30 3.55
N GLU A 346 -36.92 -2.72 3.28
CA GLU A 346 -37.39 -4.08 3.62
C GLU A 346 -36.65 -5.15 2.81
N GLU A 347 -36.44 -4.91 1.51
CA GLU A 347 -35.69 -5.80 0.66
C GLU A 347 -34.21 -5.82 1.05
N ALA A 348 -33.63 -4.66 1.41
CA ALA A 348 -32.28 -4.56 1.96
C ALA A 348 -32.14 -5.38 3.26
N TRP A 349 -33.16 -5.29 4.15
CA TRP A 349 -33.19 -6.05 5.40
C TRP A 349 -33.27 -7.55 5.18
N ARG A 350 -34.11 -8.01 4.25
CA ARG A 350 -34.18 -9.44 3.88
C ARG A 350 -32.85 -9.94 3.37
N LEU A 351 -32.21 -9.16 2.49
CA LEU A 351 -30.90 -9.52 1.95
C LEU A 351 -29.82 -9.53 3.04
N PHE A 352 -29.89 -8.58 3.98
CA PHE A 352 -29.01 -8.55 5.15
C PHE A 352 -29.14 -9.85 5.96
N LEU A 353 -30.36 -10.32 6.22
CA LEU A 353 -30.61 -11.57 6.96
C LEU A 353 -30.21 -12.84 6.16
N GLU A 354 -30.11 -12.78 4.82
CA GLU A 354 -29.61 -13.88 4.01
C GLU A 354 -28.10 -14.13 4.20
N VAL A 355 -27.31 -13.11 4.57
CA VAL A 355 -25.82 -13.18 4.64
C VAL A 355 -25.35 -14.34 5.51
N PRO A 356 -25.76 -14.49 6.79
CA PRO A 356 -25.31 -15.59 7.62
C PRO A 356 -25.85 -16.95 7.17
N GLN A 357 -27.01 -16.99 6.51
CA GLN A 357 -27.58 -18.23 5.95
C GLN A 357 -26.73 -18.77 4.79
N LYS A 358 -25.95 -17.91 4.14
CA LYS A 358 -24.98 -18.27 3.11
C LYS A 358 -23.58 -18.60 3.66
N GLY A 359 -23.43 -18.63 5.00
CA GLY A 359 -22.16 -18.90 5.65
C GLY A 359 -21.16 -17.74 5.53
N LEU A 360 -21.67 -16.51 5.42
CA LEU A 360 -20.84 -15.30 5.35
C LEU A 360 -20.97 -14.52 6.66
N ASP A 361 -19.86 -13.95 7.10
CA ASP A 361 -19.84 -13.07 8.27
C ASP A 361 -20.10 -11.63 7.84
N TYR A 362 -20.84 -10.90 8.67
CA TYR A 362 -20.99 -9.46 8.48
C TYR A 362 -19.66 -8.73 8.71
N ASN A 363 -19.44 -7.72 7.92
CA ASN A 363 -18.33 -6.80 8.13
C ASN A 363 -18.84 -5.39 8.50
N VAL A 364 -17.92 -4.50 8.85
CA VAL A 364 -18.24 -3.11 9.20
C VAL A 364 -19.01 -2.39 8.09
N VAL A 365 -18.71 -2.69 6.81
CA VAL A 365 -19.38 -2.05 5.66
C VAL A 365 -20.83 -2.48 5.59
N THR A 366 -21.12 -3.79 5.75
CA THR A 366 -22.50 -4.32 5.70
C THR A 366 -23.38 -3.70 6.79
N PHE A 367 -22.89 -3.65 8.05
CA PHE A 367 -23.61 -3.00 9.14
C PHE A 367 -23.81 -1.50 8.88
N THR A 368 -22.75 -0.78 8.50
CA THR A 368 -22.82 0.67 8.28
C THR A 368 -23.80 1.02 7.15
N THR A 369 -23.81 0.22 6.07
CA THR A 369 -24.73 0.41 4.95
C THR A 369 -26.19 0.20 5.40
N MET A 370 -26.44 -0.84 6.19
CA MET A 370 -27.80 -1.10 6.68
C MET A 370 -28.27 -0.05 7.69
N LEU A 371 -27.36 0.41 8.59
CA LEU A 371 -27.60 1.53 9.48
C LEU A 371 -28.00 2.80 8.72
N HIS A 372 -27.23 3.14 7.67
CA HIS A 372 -27.55 4.29 6.82
C HIS A 372 -28.93 4.14 6.18
N GLY A 373 -29.28 2.95 5.66
CA GLY A 373 -30.58 2.68 5.07
C GLY A 373 -31.72 2.85 6.07
N LEU A 374 -31.59 2.29 7.29
CA LEU A 374 -32.59 2.41 8.35
C LEU A 374 -32.81 3.87 8.80
N PHE A 375 -31.73 4.62 9.03
CA PHE A 375 -31.83 6.03 9.41
C PHE A 375 -32.42 6.90 8.29
N SER A 376 -32.06 6.65 7.04
CA SER A 376 -32.63 7.35 5.87
C SER A 376 -34.12 7.07 5.71
N ALA A 377 -34.62 5.89 6.15
CA ALA A 377 -36.02 5.53 6.17
C ALA A 377 -36.78 5.99 7.43
N GLY A 378 -36.10 6.71 8.35
CA GLY A 378 -36.67 7.14 9.61
C GLY A 378 -36.84 6.03 10.66
N ARG A 379 -36.27 4.83 10.44
CA ARG A 379 -36.35 3.67 11.36
C ARG A 379 -35.28 3.75 12.42
N PHE A 380 -35.28 4.83 13.19
CA PHE A 380 -34.19 5.17 14.11
C PHE A 380 -33.99 4.10 15.21
N ALA A 381 -35.08 3.64 15.86
CA ALA A 381 -34.98 2.65 16.94
C ALA A 381 -34.35 1.32 16.49
N GLU A 382 -34.67 0.89 15.26
CA GLU A 382 -34.10 -0.32 14.67
C GLU A 382 -32.64 -0.13 14.30
N GLY A 383 -32.26 1.06 13.81
CA GLY A 383 -30.87 1.40 13.58
C GLY A 383 -30.02 1.34 14.85
N LEU A 384 -30.52 1.90 15.98
CA LEU A 384 -29.80 1.81 17.25
C LEU A 384 -29.67 0.36 17.75
N LYS A 385 -30.73 -0.46 17.54
CA LYS A 385 -30.67 -1.88 17.87
C LYS A 385 -29.61 -2.59 17.04
N LEU A 386 -29.60 -2.34 15.73
CA LEU A 386 -28.60 -2.91 14.82
C LEU A 386 -27.15 -2.52 15.18
N PHE A 387 -26.96 -1.31 15.69
CA PHE A 387 -25.63 -0.90 16.18
C PHE A 387 -25.20 -1.69 17.42
N LYS A 388 -26.13 -1.95 18.35
CA LYS A 388 -25.86 -2.83 19.51
C LYS A 388 -25.54 -4.26 19.06
N ASP A 389 -26.27 -4.77 18.06
CA ASP A 389 -26.02 -6.10 17.50
C ASP A 389 -24.64 -6.18 16.82
N MET A 390 -24.19 -5.11 16.15
CA MET A 390 -22.84 -4.98 15.59
C MET A 390 -21.77 -5.12 16.68
N GLN A 391 -21.95 -4.42 17.79
CA GLN A 391 -21.01 -4.48 18.93
C GLN A 391 -21.04 -5.86 19.61
N ALA A 392 -22.21 -6.47 19.77
CA ALA A 392 -22.36 -7.81 20.33
C ALA A 392 -21.65 -8.89 19.47
N GLN A 393 -21.61 -8.70 18.16
CA GLN A 393 -20.89 -9.56 17.23
C GLN A 393 -19.40 -9.21 17.11
N GLN A 394 -18.88 -8.33 17.96
CA GLN A 394 -17.47 -7.89 17.98
C GLN A 394 -16.99 -7.25 16.66
N VAL A 395 -17.92 -6.74 15.85
CA VAL A 395 -17.57 -5.96 14.66
C VAL A 395 -17.25 -4.53 15.10
N ILE A 396 -15.99 -4.14 15.02
CA ILE A 396 -15.51 -2.86 15.53
C ILE A 396 -16.02 -1.72 14.65
N PRO A 397 -16.82 -0.75 15.20
CA PRO A 397 -17.24 0.42 14.47
C PRO A 397 -16.05 1.29 14.05
N ASN A 398 -16.09 1.81 12.83
CA ASN A 398 -15.11 2.75 12.33
C ASN A 398 -15.66 4.18 12.25
N LEU A 399 -14.84 5.14 11.83
CA LEU A 399 -15.23 6.54 11.70
C LEU A 399 -16.50 6.73 10.84
N VAL A 400 -16.66 5.95 9.77
CA VAL A 400 -17.85 6.02 8.89
C VAL A 400 -19.10 5.54 9.63
N THR A 401 -18.98 4.48 10.43
CA THR A 401 -20.08 3.97 11.27
C THR A 401 -20.53 5.02 12.28
N TYR A 402 -19.58 5.64 12.99
CA TYR A 402 -19.89 6.71 13.95
C TYR A 402 -20.50 7.93 13.27
N ASN A 403 -20.01 8.36 12.12
CA ASN A 403 -20.58 9.47 11.36
C ASN A 403 -22.01 9.16 10.89
N THR A 404 -22.29 7.90 10.54
CA THR A 404 -23.64 7.45 10.19
C THR A 404 -24.59 7.51 11.40
N LEU A 405 -24.13 7.10 12.58
CA LEU A 405 -24.90 7.20 13.84
C LEU A 405 -25.15 8.66 14.21
N LEU A 406 -24.13 9.52 14.17
CA LEU A 406 -24.24 10.95 14.43
C LEU A 406 -25.28 11.60 13.50
N ASN A 407 -25.24 11.26 12.21
CA ASN A 407 -26.23 11.75 11.27
C ASN A 407 -27.65 11.29 11.65
N GLY A 408 -27.84 10.03 12.00
CA GLY A 408 -29.12 9.48 12.47
C GLY A 408 -29.63 10.19 13.72
N LEU A 409 -28.76 10.43 14.72
CA LEU A 409 -29.08 11.15 15.95
C LEU A 409 -29.46 12.62 15.64
N CYS A 410 -28.72 13.28 14.77
CA CYS A 410 -29.01 14.67 14.36
C CYS A 410 -30.36 14.76 13.62
N MET A 411 -30.64 13.84 12.70
CA MET A 411 -31.92 13.79 11.98
C MET A 411 -33.11 13.57 12.93
N ASN A 412 -32.89 12.79 13.99
CA ASN A 412 -33.91 12.56 15.04
C ASN A 412 -33.90 13.62 16.17
N LYS A 413 -33.13 14.71 16.01
CA LYS A 413 -32.99 15.85 16.93
C LYS A 413 -32.45 15.45 18.33
N GLN A 414 -31.77 14.31 18.43
CA GLN A 414 -31.15 13.82 19.69
C GLN A 414 -29.72 14.35 19.83
N PHE A 415 -29.58 15.66 19.97
CA PHE A 415 -28.25 16.32 19.98
C PHE A 415 -27.43 16.01 21.24
N ALA A 416 -28.07 15.81 22.40
CA ALA A 416 -27.37 15.41 23.62
C ALA A 416 -26.65 14.06 23.43
N ASP A 417 -27.34 13.10 22.84
CA ASP A 417 -26.79 11.77 22.56
C ASP A 417 -25.69 11.85 21.47
N ALA A 418 -25.86 12.76 20.48
CA ALA A 418 -24.84 12.98 19.46
C ALA A 418 -23.54 13.53 20.07
N PHE A 419 -23.61 14.48 21.01
CA PHE A 419 -22.41 14.98 21.70
C PHE A 419 -21.79 13.91 22.61
N SER A 420 -22.60 13.13 23.31
CA SER A 420 -22.11 12.00 24.11
C SER A 420 -21.40 10.97 23.23
N LEU A 421 -21.93 10.69 22.04
CA LEU A 421 -21.32 9.75 21.08
C LEU A 421 -19.95 10.27 20.57
N LEU A 422 -19.79 11.59 20.42
CA LEU A 422 -18.51 12.21 20.04
C LEU A 422 -17.43 11.90 21.10
N HIS A 423 -17.74 11.99 22.38
CA HIS A 423 -16.82 11.62 23.46
C HIS A 423 -16.50 10.12 23.44
N VAL A 424 -17.51 9.27 23.24
CA VAL A 424 -17.31 7.81 23.12
C VAL A 424 -16.37 7.46 21.97
N MET A 425 -16.45 8.18 20.83
CA MET A 425 -15.52 7.98 19.71
C MET A 425 -14.06 8.26 20.12
N GLU A 426 -13.85 9.40 20.80
CA GLU A 426 -12.52 9.83 21.27
C GLU A 426 -11.95 8.81 22.26
N ASP A 427 -12.76 8.34 23.23
CA ASP A 427 -12.38 7.34 24.24
C ASP A 427 -11.99 5.98 23.60
N GLN A 428 -12.60 5.64 22.46
CA GLN A 428 -12.29 4.41 21.72
C GLN A 428 -11.14 4.58 20.71
N GLY A 429 -10.47 5.73 20.71
CA GLY A 429 -9.36 6.01 19.81
C GLY A 429 -9.77 6.31 18.36
N VAL A 430 -11.07 6.53 18.10
CA VAL A 430 -11.58 6.94 16.79
C VAL A 430 -11.65 8.46 16.75
N ASN A 431 -10.61 9.09 16.22
CA ASN A 431 -10.51 10.54 16.21
C ASN A 431 -11.52 11.18 15.24
N PRO A 432 -12.40 12.09 15.72
CA PRO A 432 -13.30 12.86 14.87
C PRO A 432 -12.54 13.69 13.86
N ASN A 433 -13.02 13.73 12.61
CA ASN A 433 -12.45 14.53 11.54
C ASN A 433 -13.40 15.65 11.09
N ILE A 434 -13.01 16.41 10.06
CA ILE A 434 -13.84 17.49 9.53
C ILE A 434 -15.23 17.01 9.06
N ILE A 435 -15.34 15.80 8.55
CA ILE A 435 -16.62 15.21 8.13
C ILE A 435 -17.54 15.00 9.34
N THR A 436 -16.99 14.51 10.46
CA THR A 436 -17.72 14.33 11.73
C THR A 436 -18.35 15.65 12.19
N TYR A 437 -17.55 16.73 12.22
CA TYR A 437 -18.03 18.06 12.62
C TYR A 437 -19.01 18.65 11.60
N ASN A 438 -18.81 18.41 10.30
CA ASN A 438 -19.76 18.83 9.26
C ASN A 438 -21.15 18.19 9.45
N VAL A 439 -21.21 16.91 9.83
CA VAL A 439 -22.48 16.21 10.14
C VAL A 439 -23.19 16.89 11.31
N LEU A 440 -22.47 17.21 12.39
CA LEU A 440 -23.05 17.89 13.57
C LEU A 440 -23.51 19.33 13.23
N ILE A 441 -22.67 20.12 12.57
CA ILE A 441 -23.00 21.50 12.16
C ILE A 441 -24.23 21.48 11.27
N HIS A 442 -24.26 20.64 10.25
CA HIS A 442 -25.42 20.51 9.34
C HIS A 442 -26.70 20.15 10.13
N GLY A 443 -26.63 19.14 11.00
CA GLY A 443 -27.77 18.72 11.80
C GLY A 443 -28.31 19.82 12.72
N LEU A 444 -27.40 20.59 13.37
CA LEU A 444 -27.74 21.71 14.24
C LEU A 444 -28.36 22.88 13.46
N CYS A 445 -27.79 23.25 12.31
CA CYS A 445 -28.32 24.30 11.44
C CYS A 445 -29.73 23.93 10.94
N LYS A 446 -29.91 22.69 10.50
CA LYS A 446 -31.21 22.19 10.05
C LYS A 446 -32.27 22.17 11.17
N ALA A 447 -31.85 22.03 12.41
CA ALA A 447 -32.71 22.07 13.60
C ALA A 447 -32.92 23.50 14.18
N GLY A 448 -32.31 24.53 13.56
CA GLY A 448 -32.39 25.92 14.01
C GLY A 448 -31.51 26.24 15.22
N LYS A 449 -30.61 25.35 15.64
CA LYS A 449 -29.70 25.57 16.77
C LYS A 449 -28.42 26.28 16.32
N LEU A 450 -28.59 27.49 15.73
CA LEU A 450 -27.52 28.23 15.04
C LEU A 450 -26.36 28.64 15.98
N GLU A 451 -26.65 29.00 17.22
CA GLU A 451 -25.63 29.40 18.18
C GLU A 451 -24.68 28.22 18.51
N THR A 452 -25.24 27.04 18.75
CA THR A 452 -24.46 25.83 19.00
C THR A 452 -23.64 25.43 17.77
N ALA A 453 -24.21 25.56 16.58
CA ALA A 453 -23.51 25.32 15.32
C ALA A 453 -22.32 26.30 15.14
N ARG A 454 -22.53 27.58 15.44
CA ARG A 454 -21.49 28.63 15.41
C ARG A 454 -20.34 28.31 16.37
N ASN A 455 -20.67 27.89 17.58
CA ASN A 455 -19.65 27.54 18.57
C ASN A 455 -18.80 26.35 18.11
N LEU A 456 -19.43 25.32 17.52
CA LEU A 456 -18.70 24.19 16.92
C LEU A 456 -17.80 24.63 15.75
N PHE A 457 -18.33 25.46 14.85
CA PHE A 457 -17.58 25.98 13.71
C PHE A 457 -16.34 26.78 14.15
N ASN A 458 -16.52 27.71 15.10
CA ASN A 458 -15.42 28.50 15.64
C ASN A 458 -14.37 27.66 16.38
N GLY A 459 -14.79 26.53 16.98
CA GLY A 459 -13.91 25.59 17.66
C GLY A 459 -13.09 24.69 16.77
N LEU A 460 -13.35 24.62 15.45
CA LEU A 460 -12.64 23.69 14.56
C LEU A 460 -11.14 23.95 14.51
N LEU A 461 -10.74 25.21 14.37
CA LEU A 461 -9.31 25.58 14.28
C LEU A 461 -8.53 25.25 15.56
N SER A 462 -9.14 25.39 16.74
CA SER A 462 -8.51 25.02 18.02
C SER A 462 -8.30 23.50 18.15
N LYS A 463 -9.07 22.71 17.39
CA LYS A 463 -8.93 21.24 17.28
C LYS A 463 -7.99 20.82 16.14
N GLY A 464 -7.31 21.75 15.46
CA GLY A 464 -6.43 21.47 14.34
C GLY A 464 -7.14 21.11 13.04
N LEU A 465 -8.46 21.36 12.95
CA LEU A 465 -9.27 21.03 11.78
C LEU A 465 -9.49 22.26 10.91
N GLN A 466 -9.24 22.14 9.61
CA GLN A 466 -9.45 23.19 8.63
C GLN A 466 -10.88 23.08 8.05
N PRO A 467 -11.72 24.14 8.16
CA PRO A 467 -12.99 24.18 7.46
C PRO A 467 -12.82 24.01 5.95
N ASN A 468 -13.65 23.20 5.33
CA ASN A 468 -13.68 22.99 3.88
C ASN A 468 -14.96 23.61 3.27
N VAL A 469 -15.09 23.55 1.93
CA VAL A 469 -16.25 24.09 1.21
C VAL A 469 -17.57 23.54 1.77
N GLN A 470 -17.62 22.25 2.15
CA GLN A 470 -18.80 21.64 2.74
C GLN A 470 -19.14 22.26 4.10
N THR A 471 -18.12 22.56 4.92
CA THR A 471 -18.33 23.22 6.22
C THR A 471 -19.02 24.56 6.04
N TYR A 472 -18.60 25.36 5.06
CA TYR A 472 -19.24 26.66 4.77
C TYR A 472 -20.62 26.52 4.18
N ASN A 473 -20.87 25.51 3.34
CA ASN A 473 -22.18 25.26 2.74
C ASN A 473 -23.22 24.78 3.76
N HIS A 474 -22.80 24.19 4.86
CA HIS A 474 -23.66 23.68 5.92
C HIS A 474 -23.95 24.75 7.01
N TYR A 475 -23.09 25.77 7.12
CA TYR A 475 -23.19 26.89 8.04
C TYR A 475 -23.94 28.07 7.37
#